data_533c44384d3df85b456c0b547a3ace71
#
_entry.id   533c44384d3df85b456c0b547a3ace71
#
_cell.length_a   1.000
_cell.length_b   1.000
_cell.length_c   1.000
_cell.angle_alpha   90.00
_cell.angle_beta   90.00
_cell.angle_gamma   90.00
#
_symmetry.space_group_name_H-M   'P 1'
#
loop_
_entity.id
_entity.type
_entity.pdbx_description
1 polymer ?
#
loop_
_entity_poly.entity_id
_entity_poly.type
_entity_poly.pdbx_seq_one_letter_code
_entity_poly.pdbx_strand_id
1 'polypeptide(L)'
;MLISSGDMPLSIINGRSGRCPEDCKYCAQSAHHHTSCEVYDFLPEEEILEACKMNESEGVDRFSIVTAGKALTGKEFDQAIHAYETMHRECKIDLCASMGFLSAEQLHRLHEAGVTSYHHNIETSRRNFPNICTTHTYDMKIETLKKVKAEGMCACSGGIIGMGETWESSEAYGKMNHIL
;
A
#
# COMPACT_ATOMS: atom_id res chain seq x y z
N MET A 1 -11.18 19.03 12.37
CA MET A 1 -11.26 18.72 10.94
C MET A 1 -10.05 19.36 10.30
N LEU A 2 -8.94 18.63 10.21
CA LEU A 2 -7.76 19.08 9.49
C LEU A 2 -7.93 18.60 8.05
N ILE A 3 -8.42 19.48 7.20
CA ILE A 3 -8.36 19.30 5.76
C ILE A 3 -6.92 19.59 5.40
N SER A 4 -6.15 18.55 5.05
CA SER A 4 -4.86 18.75 4.44
C SER A 4 -5.07 19.41 3.08
N SER A 5 -4.20 20.35 2.77
CA SER A 5 -4.12 21.09 1.54
C SER A 5 -4.23 20.20 0.30
N GLY A 6 -5.34 20.34 -0.43
CA GLY A 6 -5.54 19.81 -1.77
C GLY A 6 -5.86 18.32 -1.81
N ASP A 7 -7.06 17.98 -2.24
CA ASP A 7 -7.38 16.62 -2.69
C ASP A 7 -6.50 16.30 -3.91
N MET A 8 -5.39 15.59 -3.68
CA MET A 8 -4.56 15.07 -4.75
C MET A 8 -5.19 13.76 -5.25
N PRO A 9 -5.78 13.72 -6.46
CA PRO A 9 -6.34 12.50 -6.99
C PRO A 9 -5.25 11.41 -7.11
N LEU A 10 -5.53 10.27 -6.49
CA LEU A 10 -4.68 9.09 -6.51
C LEU A 10 -5.38 7.99 -7.31
N SER A 11 -4.70 7.44 -8.29
CA SER A 11 -5.12 6.23 -8.99
C SER A 11 -4.26 5.04 -8.61
N ILE A 12 -4.84 3.86 -8.68
CA ILE A 12 -4.13 2.60 -8.36
C ILE A 12 -4.27 1.60 -9.51
N ILE A 13 -3.23 0.80 -9.71
CA ILE A 13 -3.30 -0.45 -10.46
C ILE A 13 -3.08 -1.63 -9.51
N ASN A 14 -3.91 -2.67 -9.62
CA ASN A 14 -3.69 -3.89 -8.87
C ASN A 14 -2.64 -4.73 -9.62
N GLY A 15 -1.38 -4.53 -9.31
CA GLY A 15 -0.25 -5.13 -10.03
C GLY A 15 -0.09 -6.64 -9.81
N ARG A 16 -0.70 -7.19 -8.75
CA ARG A 16 -0.79 -8.63 -8.48
C ARG A 16 -2.01 -8.90 -7.63
N SER A 17 -2.81 -9.93 -7.96
CA SER A 17 -4.09 -10.21 -7.32
C SER A 17 -4.20 -11.63 -6.79
N GLY A 18 -4.90 -11.75 -5.64
CA GLY A 18 -5.30 -13.03 -5.04
C GLY A 18 -4.18 -13.77 -4.30
N ARG A 19 -4.52 -14.95 -3.80
CA ARG A 19 -3.63 -15.89 -3.08
C ARG A 19 -2.83 -15.27 -1.93
N CYS A 20 -3.34 -14.20 -1.30
CA CYS A 20 -2.67 -13.60 -0.14
C CYS A 20 -2.68 -14.60 1.04
N PRO A 21 -1.53 -14.93 1.64
CA PRO A 21 -1.47 -15.88 2.76
C PRO A 21 -1.99 -15.31 4.08
N GLU A 22 -2.31 -14.01 4.12
CA GLU A 22 -2.80 -13.34 5.31
C GLU A 22 -4.32 -13.54 5.47
N ASP A 23 -4.79 -13.65 6.72
CA ASP A 23 -6.17 -13.97 7.08
C ASP A 23 -7.05 -12.74 7.38
N CYS A 24 -6.68 -11.57 6.89
CA CYS A 24 -7.41 -10.32 7.12
C CYS A 24 -8.89 -10.46 6.76
N LYS A 25 -9.80 -10.38 7.73
CA LYS A 25 -11.24 -10.68 7.59
C LYS A 25 -11.98 -9.83 6.55
N TYR A 26 -11.50 -8.64 6.28
CA TYR A 26 -12.10 -7.70 5.32
C TYR A 26 -11.60 -7.88 3.89
N CYS A 27 -10.50 -8.66 3.69
CA CYS A 27 -9.79 -8.67 2.42
C CYS A 27 -10.29 -9.78 1.48
N ALA A 28 -10.84 -9.40 0.34
CA ALA A 28 -11.29 -10.33 -0.68
C ALA A 28 -10.14 -11.15 -1.33
N GLN A 29 -8.90 -10.68 -1.25
CA GLN A 29 -7.73 -11.33 -1.84
C GLN A 29 -7.08 -12.38 -0.92
N SER A 30 -7.60 -12.55 0.32
CA SER A 30 -7.10 -13.56 1.25
C SER A 30 -7.38 -14.98 0.75
N ALA A 31 -6.35 -15.86 0.81
CA ALA A 31 -6.51 -17.28 0.49
C ALA A 31 -7.37 -18.05 1.53
N HIS A 32 -7.67 -17.42 2.67
CA HIS A 32 -8.54 -17.96 3.72
C HIS A 32 -10.03 -17.71 3.45
N HIS A 33 -10.38 -16.94 2.40
CA HIS A 33 -11.74 -16.60 2.06
C HIS A 33 -12.14 -17.15 0.69
N HIS A 34 -13.41 -17.53 0.55
CA HIS A 34 -14.00 -17.93 -0.72
C HIS A 34 -14.64 -16.69 -1.38
N THR A 35 -13.88 -16.03 -2.21
CA THR A 35 -14.32 -14.85 -2.95
C THR A 35 -14.18 -15.09 -4.45
N SER A 36 -14.84 -14.27 -5.26
CA SER A 36 -14.72 -14.27 -6.71
C SER A 36 -13.61 -13.32 -7.22
N CYS A 37 -12.63 -12.96 -6.37
CA CYS A 37 -11.56 -12.08 -6.84
C CYS A 37 -10.73 -12.80 -7.93
N GLU A 38 -10.41 -12.05 -8.96
CA GLU A 38 -9.53 -12.51 -10.02
C GLU A 38 -8.13 -12.75 -9.46
N VAL A 39 -7.44 -13.79 -9.96
CA VAL A 39 -6.11 -14.19 -9.48
C VAL A 39 -5.13 -14.15 -10.64
N TYR A 40 -4.07 -13.34 -10.49
CA TYR A 40 -2.99 -13.22 -11.46
C TYR A 40 -1.67 -12.86 -10.77
N ASP A 41 -0.57 -13.23 -11.43
CA ASP A 41 0.79 -12.89 -11.03
C ASP A 41 1.08 -11.40 -11.34
N PHE A 42 2.31 -10.94 -11.09
CA PHE A 42 2.65 -9.54 -11.33
C PHE A 42 2.45 -9.17 -12.80
N LEU A 43 1.75 -8.05 -13.05
CA LEU A 43 1.42 -7.57 -14.39
C LEU A 43 2.67 -7.25 -15.21
N PRO A 44 2.60 -7.35 -16.55
CA PRO A 44 3.66 -6.89 -17.44
C PRO A 44 3.94 -5.39 -17.25
N GLU A 45 5.21 -5.02 -17.39
CA GLU A 45 5.66 -3.61 -17.26
C GLU A 45 4.94 -2.68 -18.25
N GLU A 46 4.71 -3.13 -19.46
CA GLU A 46 4.03 -2.37 -20.51
C GLU A 46 2.61 -1.98 -20.10
N GLU A 47 1.87 -2.90 -19.49
CA GLU A 47 0.51 -2.66 -19.02
C GLU A 47 0.47 -1.63 -17.89
N ILE A 48 1.42 -1.74 -16.94
CA ILE A 48 1.57 -0.81 -15.82
C ILE A 48 1.93 0.59 -16.34
N LEU A 49 2.86 0.67 -17.29
CA LEU A 49 3.30 1.93 -17.87
C LEU A 49 2.19 2.62 -18.68
N GLU A 50 1.44 1.87 -19.48
CA GLU A 50 0.29 2.39 -20.21
C GLU A 50 -0.78 2.95 -19.27
N ALA A 51 -1.10 2.23 -18.19
CA ALA A 51 -2.02 2.71 -17.16
C ALA A 51 -1.51 3.98 -16.49
N CYS A 52 -0.22 4.07 -16.18
CA CYS A 52 0.40 5.27 -15.58
C CYS A 52 0.27 6.48 -16.52
N LYS A 53 0.64 6.34 -17.81
CA LYS A 53 0.53 7.39 -18.82
C LYS A 53 -0.90 7.86 -19.05
N MET A 54 -1.85 6.93 -19.07
CA MET A 54 -3.27 7.27 -19.20
C MET A 54 -3.72 8.13 -18.01
N ASN A 55 -3.42 7.72 -16.79
CA ASN A 55 -3.78 8.48 -15.58
C ASN A 55 -3.11 9.87 -15.54
N GLU A 56 -1.85 9.97 -15.92
CA GLU A 56 -1.16 11.27 -16.05
C GLU A 56 -1.88 12.19 -17.05
N SER A 57 -2.29 11.66 -18.20
CA SER A 57 -3.00 12.43 -19.25
C SER A 57 -4.39 12.90 -18.81
N GLU A 58 -5.01 12.20 -17.87
CA GLU A 58 -6.29 12.55 -17.24
C GLU A 58 -6.13 13.53 -16.06
N GLY A 59 -4.91 13.92 -15.73
CA GLY A 59 -4.62 14.91 -14.68
C GLY A 59 -4.64 14.32 -13.26
N VAL A 60 -4.37 13.02 -13.13
CA VAL A 60 -4.17 12.37 -11.82
C VAL A 60 -2.81 12.77 -11.26
N ASP A 61 -2.75 13.18 -10.01
CA ASP A 61 -1.51 13.67 -9.37
C ASP A 61 -0.59 12.53 -8.93
N ARG A 62 -1.15 11.37 -8.56
CA ARG A 62 -0.37 10.25 -8.03
C ARG A 62 -0.86 8.89 -8.56
N PHE A 63 0.08 8.03 -8.91
CA PHE A 63 -0.19 6.67 -9.37
C PHE A 63 0.49 5.64 -8.47
N SER A 64 -0.22 4.54 -8.15
CA SER A 64 0.27 3.52 -7.21
C SER A 64 0.11 2.11 -7.75
N ILE A 65 1.17 1.31 -7.66
CA ILE A 65 1.06 -0.14 -7.82
C ILE A 65 0.71 -0.73 -6.44
N VAL A 66 -0.41 -1.46 -6.39
CA VAL A 66 -0.85 -2.21 -5.21
C VAL A 66 -0.72 -3.70 -5.49
N THR A 67 -0.27 -4.49 -4.52
CA THR A 67 -0.12 -5.94 -4.70
C THR A 67 -0.73 -6.73 -3.56
N ALA A 68 -1.38 -7.84 -3.89
CA ALA A 68 -1.76 -8.86 -2.93
C ALA A 68 -0.52 -9.54 -2.34
N GLY A 69 -0.63 -10.02 -1.10
CA GLY A 69 0.43 -10.77 -0.43
C GLY A 69 0.94 -10.10 0.83
N LYS A 70 1.64 -10.88 1.66
CA LYS A 70 2.27 -10.36 2.88
C LYS A 70 3.35 -9.33 2.57
N ALA A 71 4.15 -9.62 1.56
CA ALA A 71 5.17 -8.73 0.98
C ALA A 71 5.44 -9.18 -0.46
N LEU A 72 5.72 -8.22 -1.35
CA LEU A 72 6.25 -8.54 -2.66
C LEU A 72 7.76 -8.81 -2.54
N THR A 73 8.22 -9.94 -3.08
CA THR A 73 9.62 -10.38 -2.93
C THR A 73 10.14 -11.07 -4.18
N GLY A 74 11.47 -11.29 -4.24
CA GLY A 74 12.11 -12.04 -5.31
C GLY A 74 11.90 -11.40 -6.69
N LYS A 75 11.70 -12.24 -7.70
CA LYS A 75 11.60 -11.81 -9.10
C LYS A 75 10.50 -10.76 -9.33
N GLU A 76 9.34 -10.92 -8.71
CA GLU A 76 8.23 -9.97 -8.88
C GLU A 76 8.55 -8.59 -8.27
N PHE A 77 9.32 -8.55 -7.17
CA PHE A 77 9.81 -7.29 -6.62
C PHE A 77 10.80 -6.61 -7.56
N ASP A 78 11.69 -7.37 -8.20
CA ASP A 78 12.62 -6.83 -9.20
C ASP A 78 11.86 -6.30 -10.43
N GLN A 79 10.80 -6.97 -10.87
CA GLN A 79 9.91 -6.47 -11.93
C GLN A 79 9.21 -5.16 -11.53
N ALA A 80 8.77 -5.06 -10.27
CA ALA A 80 8.17 -3.83 -9.76
C ALA A 80 9.18 -2.66 -9.74
N ILE A 81 10.42 -2.90 -9.31
CA ILE A 81 11.49 -1.88 -9.37
C ILE A 81 11.67 -1.40 -10.79
N HIS A 82 11.78 -2.31 -11.77
CA HIS A 82 11.94 -1.97 -13.19
C HIS A 82 10.78 -1.11 -13.71
N ALA A 83 9.54 -1.49 -13.36
CA ALA A 83 8.36 -0.72 -13.73
C ALA A 83 8.38 0.70 -13.13
N TYR A 84 8.82 0.86 -11.85
CA TYR A 84 8.96 2.19 -11.23
C TYR A 84 10.06 3.03 -11.88
N GLU A 85 11.23 2.46 -12.17
CA GLU A 85 12.31 3.15 -12.88
C GLU A 85 11.84 3.66 -14.25
N THR A 86 11.07 2.84 -14.98
CA THR A 86 10.52 3.20 -16.28
C THR A 86 9.46 4.30 -16.15
N MET A 87 8.52 4.18 -15.20
CA MET A 87 7.53 5.23 -14.94
C MET A 87 8.19 6.54 -14.52
N HIS A 88 9.18 6.49 -13.62
CA HIS A 88 9.92 7.68 -13.17
C HIS A 88 10.65 8.41 -14.31
N ARG A 89 11.16 7.65 -15.28
CA ARG A 89 11.82 8.20 -16.47
C ARG A 89 10.85 8.80 -17.48
N GLU A 90 9.66 8.20 -17.65
CA GLU A 90 8.75 8.50 -18.75
C GLU A 90 7.53 9.32 -18.36
N CYS A 91 7.18 9.37 -17.07
CA CYS A 91 6.04 10.10 -16.54
C CYS A 91 6.48 11.15 -15.53
N LYS A 92 5.62 12.16 -15.30
CA LYS A 92 5.84 13.23 -14.30
C LYS A 92 4.91 13.11 -13.10
N ILE A 93 4.03 12.11 -13.10
CA ILE A 93 3.10 11.82 -12.03
C ILE A 93 3.85 11.34 -10.78
N ASP A 94 3.40 11.71 -9.58
CA ASP A 94 3.97 11.20 -8.32
C ASP A 94 3.76 9.69 -8.21
N LEU A 95 4.80 8.96 -7.78
CA LEU A 95 4.76 7.52 -7.65
C LEU A 95 4.58 7.07 -6.19
N CYS A 96 3.64 6.16 -5.99
CA CYS A 96 3.33 5.53 -4.72
C CYS A 96 3.41 4.01 -4.84
N ALA A 97 3.70 3.30 -3.75
CA ALA A 97 3.68 1.85 -3.71
C ALA A 97 2.90 1.31 -2.52
N SER A 98 2.26 0.13 -2.68
CA SER A 98 1.61 -0.62 -1.61
C SER A 98 1.87 -2.12 -1.81
N MET A 99 2.94 -2.64 -1.23
CA MET A 99 3.48 -3.99 -1.48
C MET A 99 3.70 -4.80 -0.19
N GLY A 100 2.94 -4.48 0.87
CA GLY A 100 2.98 -5.19 2.14
C GLY A 100 4.18 -4.84 3.04
N PHE A 101 4.72 -5.84 3.74
CA PHE A 101 5.77 -5.67 4.76
C PHE A 101 7.17 -5.74 4.16
N LEU A 102 7.62 -4.66 3.55
CA LEU A 102 8.94 -4.60 2.94
C LEU A 102 10.06 -4.40 3.98
N SER A 103 11.25 -4.88 3.66
CA SER A 103 12.47 -4.58 4.42
C SER A 103 12.93 -3.14 4.16
N ALA A 104 13.83 -2.62 5.02
CA ALA A 104 14.45 -1.32 4.80
C ALA A 104 15.19 -1.25 3.45
N GLU A 105 15.92 -2.31 3.09
CA GLU A 105 16.61 -2.43 1.80
C GLU A 105 15.64 -2.36 0.61
N GLN A 106 14.49 -3.05 0.70
CA GLN A 106 13.47 -3.00 -0.36
C GLN A 106 12.84 -1.61 -0.47
N LEU A 107 12.55 -0.96 0.65
CA LEU A 107 12.04 0.41 0.67
C LEU A 107 13.05 1.40 0.09
N HIS A 108 14.34 1.23 0.41
CA HIS A 108 15.42 2.01 -0.18
C HIS A 108 15.45 1.86 -1.71
N ARG A 109 15.39 0.64 -2.23
CA ARG A 109 15.34 0.38 -3.68
C ARG A 109 14.11 1.01 -4.35
N LEU A 110 12.94 1.01 -3.71
CA LEU A 110 11.77 1.71 -4.22
C LEU A 110 11.98 3.23 -4.27
N HIS A 111 12.57 3.80 -3.24
CA HIS A 111 12.88 5.23 -3.20
C HIS A 111 13.86 5.62 -4.31
N GLU A 112 14.93 4.86 -4.51
CA GLU A 112 15.87 5.06 -5.61
C GLU A 112 15.22 4.91 -7.00
N ALA A 113 14.20 4.05 -7.13
CA ALA A 113 13.40 3.89 -8.35
C ALA A 113 12.37 5.01 -8.58
N GLY A 114 12.34 6.05 -7.73
CA GLY A 114 11.48 7.23 -7.87
C GLY A 114 10.18 7.20 -7.08
N VAL A 115 9.95 6.21 -6.21
CA VAL A 115 8.77 6.16 -5.35
C VAL A 115 8.91 7.19 -4.22
N THR A 116 7.97 8.15 -4.16
CA THR A 116 7.97 9.24 -3.16
C THR A 116 7.09 8.93 -1.95
N SER A 117 6.16 7.99 -2.07
CA SER A 117 5.18 7.65 -1.03
C SER A 117 4.99 6.14 -0.92
N TYR A 118 4.76 5.66 0.30
CA TYR A 118 4.43 4.26 0.54
C TYR A 118 3.14 4.13 1.34
N HIS A 119 2.17 3.41 0.79
CA HIS A 119 0.87 3.18 1.41
C HIS A 119 0.88 1.87 2.21
N HIS A 120 0.59 1.96 3.50
CA HIS A 120 0.50 0.81 4.39
C HIS A 120 -0.52 1.04 5.49
N ASN A 121 -1.76 0.60 5.25
CA ASN A 121 -2.86 0.80 6.19
C ASN A 121 -2.65 0.03 7.50
N ILE A 122 -3.01 0.65 8.61
CA ILE A 122 -3.11 -0.01 9.92
C ILE A 122 -4.46 -0.68 10.14
N GLU A 123 -5.45 -0.37 9.32
CA GLU A 123 -6.78 -0.93 9.17
C GLU A 123 -7.72 -0.66 10.35
N THR A 124 -7.32 -0.91 11.58
CA THR A 124 -8.14 -0.72 12.77
C THR A 124 -7.28 -0.35 13.98
N SER A 125 -7.89 -0.12 15.13
CA SER A 125 -7.16 0.16 16.37
C SER A 125 -6.32 -1.04 16.84
N ARG A 126 -5.25 -0.77 17.59
CA ARG A 126 -4.39 -1.80 18.21
C ARG A 126 -5.21 -2.82 19.01
N ARG A 127 -6.24 -2.36 19.75
CA ARG A 127 -7.10 -3.21 20.57
C ARG A 127 -7.94 -4.17 19.74
N ASN A 128 -8.46 -3.69 18.59
CA ASN A 128 -9.33 -4.49 17.72
C ASN A 128 -8.54 -5.37 16.73
N PHE A 129 -7.28 -5.06 16.48
CA PHE A 129 -6.47 -5.71 15.45
C PHE A 129 -6.45 -7.25 15.54
N PRO A 130 -6.29 -7.87 16.74
CA PRO A 130 -6.31 -9.33 16.87
C PRO A 130 -7.64 -9.99 16.46
N ASN A 131 -8.75 -9.22 16.45
CA ASN A 131 -10.05 -9.69 16.00
C ASN A 131 -10.16 -9.68 14.47
N ILE A 132 -9.31 -8.93 13.78
CA ILE A 132 -9.36 -8.71 12.33
C ILE A 132 -8.33 -9.56 11.59
N CYS A 133 -7.16 -9.77 12.17
CA CYS A 133 -6.07 -10.52 11.56
C CYS A 133 -5.24 -11.24 12.62
N THR A 134 -4.84 -12.50 12.33
CA THR A 134 -3.99 -13.31 13.22
C THR A 134 -2.62 -13.63 12.62
N THR A 135 -2.44 -13.47 11.33
CA THR A 135 -1.20 -13.81 10.60
C THR A 135 -0.11 -12.73 10.68
N HIS A 136 -0.48 -11.51 11.07
CA HIS A 136 0.46 -10.44 11.41
C HIS A 136 -0.14 -9.55 12.50
N THR A 137 0.66 -8.64 13.05
CA THR A 137 0.29 -7.80 14.18
C THR A 137 0.20 -6.32 13.80
N TYR A 138 -0.50 -5.55 14.63
CA TYR A 138 -0.54 -4.09 14.55
C TYR A 138 0.88 -3.48 14.62
N ASP A 139 1.74 -4.02 15.52
CA ASP A 139 3.11 -3.52 15.68
C ASP A 139 3.96 -3.72 14.42
N MET A 140 3.78 -4.83 13.70
CA MET A 140 4.46 -5.03 12.41
C MET A 140 4.09 -3.94 11.40
N LYS A 141 2.82 -3.48 11.40
CA LYS A 141 2.39 -2.38 10.54
C LYS A 141 3.07 -1.06 10.91
N ILE A 142 3.12 -0.75 12.21
CA ILE A 142 3.80 0.45 12.71
C ILE A 142 5.30 0.42 12.37
N GLU A 143 5.96 -0.71 12.53
CA GLU A 143 7.38 -0.86 12.19
C GLU A 143 7.64 -0.64 10.67
N THR A 144 6.73 -1.10 9.83
CA THR A 144 6.84 -0.83 8.37
C THR A 144 6.73 0.66 8.09
N LEU A 145 5.76 1.36 8.67
CA LEU A 145 5.59 2.82 8.49
C LEU A 145 6.80 3.61 9.02
N LYS A 146 7.41 3.17 10.14
CA LYS A 146 8.65 3.78 10.64
C LYS A 146 9.82 3.62 9.66
N LYS A 147 9.96 2.45 9.04
CA LYS A 147 10.98 2.22 8.00
C LYS A 147 10.75 3.12 6.79
N VAL A 148 9.51 3.26 6.33
CA VAL A 148 9.16 4.17 5.24
C VAL A 148 9.61 5.61 5.53
N LYS A 149 9.35 6.10 6.74
CA LYS A 149 9.79 7.44 7.16
C LYS A 149 11.30 7.57 7.26
N ALA A 150 11.98 6.52 7.74
CA ALA A 150 13.44 6.50 7.84
C ALA A 150 14.12 6.59 6.47
N GLU A 151 13.46 6.09 5.42
CA GLU A 151 13.91 6.22 4.02
C GLU A 151 13.55 7.58 3.37
N GLY A 152 12.93 8.49 4.12
CA GLY A 152 12.55 9.81 3.61
C GLY A 152 11.29 9.83 2.74
N MET A 153 10.60 8.70 2.59
CA MET A 153 9.33 8.62 1.86
C MET A 153 8.15 9.12 2.71
N CYS A 154 7.11 9.62 2.04
CA CYS A 154 5.85 9.94 2.67
C CYS A 154 5.12 8.64 3.08
N ALA A 155 4.83 8.47 4.37
CA ALA A 155 4.05 7.35 4.87
C ALA A 155 2.55 7.67 4.75
N CYS A 156 1.85 6.97 3.85
CA CYS A 156 0.41 7.06 3.70
C CYS A 156 -0.24 5.88 4.45
N SER A 157 -1.12 6.17 5.39
CA SER A 157 -1.79 5.14 6.18
C SER A 157 -3.23 5.53 6.47
N GLY A 158 -4.08 4.55 6.52
CA GLY A 158 -5.49 4.70 6.84
C GLY A 158 -6.05 3.45 7.50
N GLY A 159 -7.38 3.36 7.52
CA GLY A 159 -8.09 2.20 8.02
C GLY A 159 -9.57 2.23 7.76
N ILE A 160 -10.23 1.17 8.17
CA ILE A 160 -11.64 0.90 7.95
C ILE A 160 -12.38 1.10 9.28
N ILE A 161 -13.38 1.96 9.29
CA ILE A 161 -14.24 2.20 10.44
C ILE A 161 -15.46 1.27 10.34
N GLY A 162 -15.86 0.66 11.49
CA GLY A 162 -17.04 -0.22 11.56
C GLY A 162 -16.71 -1.71 11.52
N MET A 163 -15.46 -2.10 11.77
CA MET A 163 -15.04 -3.51 11.86
C MET A 163 -15.18 -4.11 13.28
N GLY A 164 -16.06 -3.56 14.11
CA GLY A 164 -16.29 -4.02 15.47
C GLY A 164 -15.48 -3.31 16.56
N GLU A 165 -14.79 -2.23 16.21
CA GLU A 165 -14.16 -1.35 17.18
C GLU A 165 -15.19 -0.53 17.97
N THR A 166 -14.82 -0.14 19.20
CA THR A 166 -15.62 0.81 20.00
C THR A 166 -15.26 2.25 19.62
N TRP A 167 -16.15 3.21 19.93
CA TRP A 167 -15.93 4.63 19.68
C TRP A 167 -14.64 5.15 20.33
N GLU A 168 -14.35 4.71 21.56
CA GLU A 168 -13.12 5.05 22.27
C GLU A 168 -11.84 4.49 21.59
N SER A 169 -11.94 3.34 20.95
CA SER A 169 -10.82 2.78 20.18
C SER A 169 -10.63 3.47 18.83
N SER A 170 -11.69 4.07 18.28
CA SER A 170 -11.62 4.87 17.06
C SER A 170 -10.98 6.24 17.30
N GLU A 171 -11.13 6.83 18.51
CA GLU A 171 -10.40 8.06 18.89
C GLU A 171 -8.88 7.85 18.95
N ALA A 172 -8.42 6.67 19.35
CA ALA A 172 -7.00 6.33 19.31
C ALA A 172 -6.41 6.35 17.88
N TYR A 173 -7.26 6.16 16.88
CA TYR A 173 -6.96 6.27 15.47
C TYR A 173 -6.57 7.70 15.06
N GLY A 174 -7.33 8.70 15.52
CA GLY A 174 -7.06 10.12 15.26
C GLY A 174 -5.77 10.63 15.89
N LYS A 175 -5.34 10.01 17.00
CA LYS A 175 -4.10 10.37 17.69
C LYS A 175 -2.83 9.81 17.02
N MET A 176 -2.96 8.84 16.11
CA MET A 176 -1.82 8.23 15.43
C MET A 176 -1.20 9.11 14.35
N ASN A 177 -1.94 10.07 13.80
CA ASN A 177 -1.37 11.08 12.91
C ASN A 177 -0.26 11.93 13.57
N HIS A 178 -0.07 11.83 14.91
CA HIS A 178 1.02 12.47 15.64
C HIS A 178 2.21 11.53 15.93
N ILE A 179 2.07 10.22 15.64
CA ILE A 179 3.14 9.21 15.86
C ILE A 179 3.84 8.89 14.53
N LEU A 180 3.17 9.11 13.44
CA LEU A 180 3.65 9.03 12.07
C LEU A 180 3.86 10.44 11.51
#